data_14f649b124004d1b119c415e89c00a9f
#
_entry.id   14f649b124004d1b119c415e89c00a9f
#
_cell.length_a   1.000
_cell.length_b   1.000
_cell.length_c   1.000
_cell.angle_alpha   90.00
_cell.angle_beta   90.00
_cell.angle_gamma   90.00
#
_symmetry.space_group_name_H-M   'P 1'
#
loop_
_entity.id
_entity.type
_entity.pdbx_description
1 polymer ?
#
loop_
_entity_poly.entity_id
_entity_poly.type
_entity_poly.pdbx_seq_one_letter_code
_entity_poly.pdbx_strand_id
1 'polypeptide(L)'
;MNREELKAILPHREPMLLIDESELVDGVAKSSYTIREDEFFLRGHFPGNPIVPGVILCEIMAQGSVLLMQDLLKGHLALYAGLNNVRFKRSVRAGDTVVTESRVVNRHGPLIEVEARAKVNGELCVSGGLSFILTKTED
;
A
#
# COMPACT_ATOMS: atom_id res chain seq x y z
N MET A 1 1.26 -3.11 14.35
CA MET A 1 0.48 -4.32 14.03
C MET A 1 1.28 -5.19 13.08
N ASN A 2 1.26 -6.48 13.34
CA ASN A 2 1.90 -7.46 12.45
C ASN A 2 0.94 -7.90 11.33
N ARG A 3 1.42 -8.73 10.41
CA ARG A 3 0.65 -9.20 9.24
C ARG A 3 -0.66 -9.90 9.63
N GLU A 4 -0.65 -10.76 10.63
CA GLU A 4 -1.86 -11.48 11.05
C GLU A 4 -2.91 -10.52 11.66
N GLU A 5 -2.46 -9.56 12.45
CA GLU A 5 -3.36 -8.54 13.01
C GLU A 5 -3.97 -7.67 11.90
N LEU A 6 -3.18 -7.35 10.88
CA LEU A 6 -3.64 -6.52 9.76
C LEU A 6 -4.70 -7.23 8.90
N LYS A 7 -4.73 -8.56 8.90
CA LYS A 7 -5.78 -9.32 8.20
C LYS A 7 -7.17 -9.08 8.76
N ALA A 8 -7.27 -8.63 10.01
CA ALA A 8 -8.57 -8.29 10.61
C ALA A 8 -9.13 -6.98 10.05
N ILE A 9 -8.27 -6.15 9.46
CA ILE A 9 -8.65 -4.83 8.92
C ILE A 9 -8.71 -4.88 7.39
N LEU A 10 -7.71 -5.52 6.76
CA LEU A 10 -7.61 -5.64 5.32
C LEU A 10 -8.35 -6.89 4.82
N PRO A 11 -9.18 -6.77 3.76
CA PRO A 11 -9.80 -7.96 3.16
C PRO A 11 -8.84 -8.75 2.29
N HIS A 12 -7.69 -8.18 1.93
CA HIS A 12 -6.69 -8.81 1.08
C HIS A 12 -6.14 -10.09 1.70
N ARG A 13 -5.82 -11.06 0.87
CA ARG A 13 -5.16 -12.32 1.29
C ARG A 13 -4.09 -12.66 0.26
N GLU A 14 -3.16 -13.54 0.65
CA GLU A 14 -2.13 -14.01 -0.26
C GLU A 14 -2.77 -14.53 -1.56
N PRO A 15 -2.23 -14.25 -2.73
CA PRO A 15 -0.95 -13.55 -2.97
C PRO A 15 -1.03 -12.02 -3.05
N MET A 16 -2.18 -11.40 -2.78
CA MET A 16 -2.37 -9.95 -2.88
C MET A 16 -2.27 -9.20 -1.54
N LEU A 17 -1.88 -9.88 -0.46
CA LEU A 17 -1.61 -9.19 0.80
C LEU A 17 -0.14 -8.72 0.79
N LEU A 18 0.06 -7.41 0.65
CA LEU A 18 1.37 -6.81 0.39
C LEU A 18 1.80 -5.90 1.55
N ILE A 19 1.68 -6.41 2.76
CA ILE A 19 2.05 -5.69 3.97
C ILE A 19 2.53 -6.70 5.01
N ASP A 20 3.64 -6.39 5.68
CA ASP A 20 4.16 -7.22 6.77
C ASP A 20 3.88 -6.60 8.13
N GLU A 21 4.07 -5.28 8.24
CA GLU A 21 3.89 -4.54 9.49
C GLU A 21 3.35 -3.15 9.21
N SER A 22 2.66 -2.57 10.19
CA SER A 22 2.20 -1.19 10.12
C SER A 22 2.07 -0.59 11.52
N GLU A 23 2.38 0.69 11.63
CA GLU A 23 2.15 1.48 12.84
C GLU A 23 1.66 2.87 12.47
N LEU A 24 0.89 3.47 13.36
CA LEU A 24 0.40 4.83 13.19
C LEU A 24 1.10 5.72 14.23
N VAL A 25 1.86 6.71 13.75
CA VAL A 25 2.61 7.64 14.61
C VAL A 25 2.32 9.06 14.14
N ASP A 26 1.72 9.86 15.03
CA ASP A 26 1.44 11.28 14.76
C ASP A 26 0.71 11.52 13.43
N GLY A 27 -0.29 10.69 13.13
CA GLY A 27 -1.09 10.81 11.90
C GLY A 27 -0.40 10.28 10.65
N VAL A 28 0.77 9.66 10.78
CA VAL A 28 1.49 9.04 9.67
C VAL A 28 1.44 7.53 9.83
N ALA A 29 0.95 6.83 8.82
CA ALA A 29 1.00 5.37 8.77
C ALA A 29 2.35 4.95 8.19
N LYS A 30 3.13 4.23 8.97
CA LYS A 30 4.40 3.64 8.55
C LYS A 30 4.24 2.15 8.41
N SER A 31 4.52 1.63 7.25
CA SER A 31 4.32 0.21 6.94
C SER A 31 5.50 -0.35 6.19
N SER A 32 5.64 -1.66 6.21
CA SER A 32 6.72 -2.32 5.47
C SER A 32 6.23 -3.60 4.81
N TYR A 33 6.87 -3.93 3.71
CA TYR A 33 6.68 -5.19 3.01
C TYR A 33 8.00 -5.60 2.36
N THR A 34 8.47 -6.81 2.67
CA THR A 34 9.66 -7.36 2.03
C THR A 34 9.23 -8.17 0.81
N ILE A 35 9.78 -7.82 -0.35
CA ILE A 35 9.47 -8.50 -1.61
C ILE A 35 10.09 -9.90 -1.59
N ARG A 36 9.27 -10.91 -1.80
CA ARG A 36 9.70 -12.31 -1.84
C ARG A 36 10.07 -12.72 -3.26
N GLU A 37 10.99 -13.67 -3.40
CA GLU A 37 11.46 -14.14 -4.70
C GLU A 37 10.38 -14.85 -5.51
N ASP A 38 9.41 -15.48 -4.84
CA ASP A 38 8.32 -16.23 -5.46
C ASP A 38 7.07 -15.41 -5.72
N GLU A 39 7.13 -14.08 -5.62
CA GLU A 39 5.98 -13.23 -5.88
C GLU A 39 5.47 -13.43 -7.30
N PHE A 40 4.14 -13.59 -7.45
CA PHE A 40 3.53 -13.85 -8.76
C PHE A 40 3.84 -12.74 -9.78
N PHE A 41 3.91 -11.48 -9.32
CA PHE A 41 4.10 -10.33 -10.19
C PHE A 41 5.55 -10.19 -10.72
N LEU A 42 6.49 -10.98 -10.22
CA LEU A 42 7.87 -10.97 -10.72
C LEU A 42 8.09 -11.89 -11.91
N ARG A 43 7.23 -12.89 -12.09
CA ARG A 43 7.44 -13.97 -13.08
C ARG A 43 7.52 -13.50 -14.52
N GLY A 44 6.74 -12.50 -14.87
CA GLY A 44 6.70 -11.97 -16.24
C GLY A 44 7.19 -10.54 -16.39
N HIS A 45 7.71 -9.94 -15.32
CA HIS A 45 8.00 -8.51 -15.33
C HIS A 45 9.42 -8.21 -14.82
N PHE A 46 10.46 -8.46 -15.56
CA PHE A 46 10.54 -9.00 -16.91
C PHE A 46 11.33 -10.30 -16.88
N PRO A 47 11.18 -11.21 -17.88
CA PRO A 47 11.97 -12.45 -17.88
C PRO A 47 13.48 -12.16 -17.85
N GLY A 48 14.20 -12.81 -16.92
CA GLY A 48 15.64 -12.59 -16.72
C GLY A 48 16.01 -11.30 -16.00
N ASN A 49 15.08 -10.40 -15.74
CA ASN A 49 15.30 -9.15 -15.03
C ASN A 49 14.03 -8.78 -14.23
N PRO A 50 13.74 -9.53 -13.14
CA PRO A 50 12.50 -9.32 -12.40
C PRO A 50 12.54 -8.04 -11.58
N ILE A 51 11.62 -7.14 -11.86
CA ILE A 51 11.38 -5.92 -11.08
C ILE A 51 9.92 -5.85 -10.68
N VAL A 52 9.66 -5.20 -9.55
CA VAL A 52 8.28 -5.02 -9.07
C VAL A 52 7.54 -4.05 -10.00
N PRO A 53 6.39 -4.45 -10.58
CA PRO A 53 5.62 -3.54 -11.41
C PRO A 53 5.21 -2.28 -10.64
N GLY A 54 5.23 -1.13 -11.32
CA GLY A 54 4.85 0.14 -10.69
C GLY A 54 3.47 0.12 -10.04
N VAL A 55 2.50 -0.54 -10.68
CA VAL A 55 1.14 -0.66 -10.14
C VAL A 55 1.11 -1.45 -8.82
N ILE A 56 2.02 -2.41 -8.66
CA ILE A 56 2.16 -3.15 -7.39
C ILE A 56 2.75 -2.24 -6.30
N LEU A 57 3.68 -1.36 -6.66
CA LEU A 57 4.20 -0.37 -5.69
C LEU A 57 3.08 0.56 -5.21
N CYS A 58 2.17 0.95 -6.10
CA CYS A 58 0.99 1.73 -5.71
C CYS A 58 0.11 0.93 -4.75
N GLU A 59 -0.07 -0.36 -5.00
CA GLU A 59 -0.86 -1.23 -4.13
C GLU A 59 -0.20 -1.41 -2.76
N ILE A 60 1.13 -1.52 -2.72
CA ILE A 60 1.88 -1.57 -1.45
C ILE A 60 1.65 -0.30 -0.65
N MET A 61 1.68 0.87 -1.30
CA MET A 61 1.39 2.14 -0.63
C MET A 61 -0.06 2.20 -0.15
N ALA A 62 -1.00 1.69 -0.94
CA ALA A 62 -2.42 1.70 -0.58
C ALA A 62 -2.68 0.84 0.66
N GLN A 63 -2.17 -0.39 0.67
CA GLN A 63 -2.30 -1.27 1.83
C GLN A 63 -1.55 -0.71 3.03
N GLY A 64 -0.39 -0.09 2.80
CA GLY A 64 0.39 0.57 3.84
C GLY A 64 -0.34 1.75 4.49
N SER A 65 -1.41 2.25 3.89
CA SER A 65 -2.22 3.35 4.41
C SER A 65 -3.37 2.88 5.31
N VAL A 66 -3.53 1.58 5.50
CA VAL A 66 -4.72 1.00 6.13
C VAL A 66 -5.02 1.56 7.52
N LEU A 67 -3.98 1.81 8.34
CA LEU A 67 -4.20 2.31 9.70
C LEU A 67 -4.76 3.73 9.73
N LEU A 68 -4.60 4.50 8.66
CA LEU A 68 -5.23 5.82 8.53
C LEU A 68 -6.76 5.73 8.46
N MET A 69 -7.26 4.57 8.03
CA MET A 69 -8.69 4.34 7.79
C MET A 69 -9.27 3.27 8.70
N GLN A 70 -8.50 2.83 9.71
CA GLN A 70 -8.86 1.67 10.54
C GLN A 70 -10.28 1.76 11.11
N ASP A 71 -10.64 2.90 11.68
CA ASP A 71 -11.96 3.07 12.29
C ASP A 71 -13.08 3.16 11.26
N LEU A 72 -12.74 3.51 10.02
CA LEU A 72 -13.71 3.70 8.94
C LEU A 72 -13.97 2.40 8.16
N LEU A 73 -13.12 1.39 8.33
CA LEU A 73 -13.21 0.13 7.57
C LEU A 73 -14.16 -0.89 8.18
N LYS A 74 -14.70 -0.62 9.35
CA LYS A 74 -15.72 -1.50 9.94
C LYS A 74 -16.99 -1.44 9.10
N GLY A 75 -17.35 -2.58 8.46
CA GLY A 75 -18.48 -2.65 7.58
C GLY A 75 -18.33 -1.92 6.25
N HIS A 76 -17.09 -1.55 5.89
CA HIS A 76 -16.79 -0.85 4.64
C HIS A 76 -15.57 -1.45 3.95
N LEU A 77 -15.49 -1.25 2.64
CA LEU A 77 -14.31 -1.51 1.83
C LEU A 77 -13.79 -0.17 1.31
N ALA A 78 -12.47 -0.04 1.25
CA ALA A 78 -11.83 1.10 0.61
C ALA A 78 -11.42 0.68 -0.80
N LEU A 79 -12.07 1.25 -1.79
CA LEU A 79 -11.78 0.99 -3.21
C LEU A 79 -11.03 2.18 -3.80
N TYR A 80 -10.12 1.93 -4.72
CA TYR A 80 -9.44 3.01 -5.43
C TYR A 80 -10.46 3.93 -6.12
N ALA A 81 -10.33 5.23 -5.89
CA ALA A 81 -11.04 6.25 -6.65
C ALA A 81 -10.12 6.94 -7.65
N GLY A 82 -8.83 6.99 -7.36
CA GLY A 82 -7.88 7.60 -8.29
C GLY A 82 -6.45 7.56 -7.79
N LEU A 83 -5.54 7.80 -8.72
CA LEU A 83 -4.12 7.99 -8.48
C LEU A 83 -3.75 9.36 -9.05
N ASN A 84 -2.94 10.13 -8.33
CA ASN A 84 -2.60 11.49 -8.73
C ASN A 84 -1.11 11.75 -8.56
N ASN A 85 -0.47 12.30 -9.59
CA ASN A 85 0.95 12.67 -9.56
C ASN A 85 1.87 11.53 -9.07
N VAL A 86 1.60 10.30 -9.50
CA VAL A 86 2.43 9.17 -9.14
C VAL A 86 3.74 9.25 -9.93
N ARG A 87 4.86 9.17 -9.20
CA ARG A 87 6.21 9.27 -9.77
C ARG A 87 7.03 8.08 -9.32
N PHE A 88 7.63 7.40 -10.28
CA PHE A 88 8.52 6.26 -10.04
C PHE A 88 9.97 6.72 -10.19
N LYS A 89 10.77 6.55 -9.15
CA LYS A 89 12.14 7.08 -9.09
C LYS A 89 13.21 5.99 -9.12
N ARG A 90 12.87 4.78 -8.67
CA ARG A 90 13.81 3.67 -8.56
C ARG A 90 13.06 2.35 -8.65
N SER A 91 13.68 1.36 -9.33
CA SER A 91 13.16 -0.01 -9.39
C SER A 91 13.28 -0.71 -8.04
N VAL A 92 12.31 -1.57 -7.75
CA VAL A 92 12.29 -2.41 -6.55
C VAL A 92 12.36 -3.86 -6.99
N ARG A 93 13.14 -4.67 -6.27
CA ARG A 93 13.44 -6.06 -6.62
C ARG A 93 13.17 -7.00 -5.45
N ALA A 94 13.19 -8.29 -5.72
CA ALA A 94 13.10 -9.31 -4.67
C ALA A 94 14.21 -9.09 -3.63
N GLY A 95 13.86 -9.27 -2.37
CA GLY A 95 14.75 -9.04 -1.23
C GLY A 95 14.70 -7.62 -0.69
N ASP A 96 14.20 -6.64 -1.47
CA ASP A 96 14.05 -5.27 -0.98
C ASP A 96 12.91 -5.21 0.04
N THR A 97 13.14 -4.46 1.12
CA THR A 97 12.08 -4.11 2.07
C THR A 97 11.59 -2.71 1.72
N VAL A 98 10.34 -2.64 1.31
CA VAL A 98 9.69 -1.39 0.96
C VAL A 98 9.06 -0.81 2.22
N VAL A 99 9.47 0.39 2.61
CA VAL A 99 8.90 1.12 3.75
C VAL A 99 8.03 2.25 3.21
N THR A 100 6.76 2.23 3.58
CA THR A 100 5.82 3.26 3.15
C THR A 100 5.51 4.23 4.28
N GLU A 101 5.28 5.48 3.91
CA GLU A 101 4.79 6.52 4.80
C GLU A 101 3.62 7.20 4.11
N SER A 102 2.50 7.33 4.83
CA SER A 102 1.29 7.93 4.25
C SER A 102 0.53 8.73 5.29
N ARG A 103 -0.19 9.74 4.81
CA ARG A 103 -1.04 10.60 5.66
C ARG A 103 -2.27 11.05 4.88
N VAL A 104 -3.36 11.28 5.61
CA VAL A 104 -4.57 11.84 5.01
C VAL A 104 -4.33 13.33 4.75
N VAL A 105 -4.61 13.76 3.53
CA VAL A 105 -4.51 15.17 3.15
C VAL A 105 -5.87 15.81 2.96
N ASN A 106 -6.91 15.00 2.71
CA ASN A 106 -8.25 15.51 2.53
C ASN A 106 -9.30 14.41 2.75
N ARG A 107 -10.49 14.82 3.14
CA ARG A 107 -11.62 13.90 3.28
C ARG A 107 -12.92 14.63 2.94
N HIS A 108 -13.72 14.04 2.04
CA HIS A 108 -15.02 14.55 1.64
C HIS A 108 -16.04 13.40 1.69
N GLY A 109 -16.78 13.28 2.80
CA GLY A 109 -17.74 12.19 2.96
C GLY A 109 -17.04 10.83 2.86
N PRO A 110 -17.43 9.96 1.91
CA PRO A 110 -16.79 8.66 1.73
C PRO A 110 -15.45 8.71 0.98
N LEU A 111 -15.06 9.85 0.44
CA LEU A 111 -13.81 10.02 -0.30
C LEU A 111 -12.69 10.40 0.67
N ILE A 112 -11.59 9.65 0.63
CA ILE A 112 -10.38 9.91 1.42
C ILE A 112 -9.21 10.06 0.47
N GLU A 113 -8.48 11.16 0.60
CA GLU A 113 -7.27 11.42 -0.18
C GLU A 113 -6.05 11.33 0.72
N VAL A 114 -5.05 10.59 0.24
CA VAL A 114 -3.85 10.25 0.99
C VAL A 114 -2.63 10.61 0.15
N GLU A 115 -1.62 11.20 0.77
CA GLU A 115 -0.28 11.27 0.19
C GLU A 115 0.55 10.12 0.72
N ALA A 116 1.27 9.45 -0.17
CA ALA A 116 2.09 8.30 0.18
C ALA A 116 3.42 8.33 -0.55
N ARG A 117 4.42 7.72 0.08
CA ARG A 117 5.72 7.50 -0.53
C ARG A 117 6.28 6.17 -0.03
N ALA A 118 7.12 5.57 -0.86
CA ALA A 118 7.77 4.30 -0.55
C ALA A 118 9.26 4.41 -0.78
N LYS A 119 10.04 3.85 0.14
CA LYS A 119 11.50 3.89 0.11
C LYS A 119 12.06 2.50 0.32
N VAL A 120 13.25 2.27 -0.25
CA VAL A 120 14.08 1.10 0.02
C VAL A 120 15.45 1.62 0.47
N ASN A 121 15.89 1.19 1.65
CA ASN A 121 17.16 1.65 2.25
C ASN A 121 17.26 3.18 2.30
N GLY A 122 16.16 3.86 2.61
CA GLY A 122 16.10 5.32 2.70
C GLY A 122 16.01 6.04 1.35
N GLU A 123 16.07 5.33 0.23
CA GLU A 123 16.00 5.92 -1.11
C GLU A 123 14.56 5.88 -1.63
N LEU A 124 14.07 7.02 -2.10
CA LEU A 124 12.70 7.13 -2.62
C LEU A 124 12.54 6.32 -3.90
N CYS A 125 11.56 5.44 -3.91
CA CYS A 125 11.22 4.59 -5.06
C CYS A 125 9.99 5.09 -5.80
N VAL A 126 8.96 5.50 -5.05
CA VAL A 126 7.70 5.97 -5.62
C VAL A 126 7.03 6.93 -4.65
N SER A 127 6.32 7.93 -5.20
CA SER A 127 5.49 8.83 -4.40
C SER A 127 4.25 9.19 -5.20
N GLY A 128 3.17 9.57 -4.51
CA GLY A 128 1.96 10.03 -5.18
C GLY A 128 0.79 10.23 -4.26
N GLY A 129 -0.31 10.70 -4.83
CA GLY A 129 -1.59 10.81 -4.18
C GLY A 129 -2.46 9.60 -4.48
N LEU A 130 -3.09 9.06 -3.46
CA LEU A 130 -4.03 7.95 -3.58
C LEU A 130 -5.38 8.42 -3.06
N SER A 131 -6.45 8.14 -3.79
CA SER A 131 -7.79 8.41 -3.28
C SER A 131 -8.60 7.14 -3.22
N PHE A 132 -9.41 7.03 -2.16
CA PHE A 132 -10.23 5.86 -1.88
C PHE A 132 -11.68 6.28 -1.64
N ILE A 133 -12.60 5.46 -2.11
CA ILE A 133 -14.01 5.57 -1.77
C ILE A 133 -14.36 4.45 -0.79
N LEU A 134 -14.97 4.82 0.32
CA LEU A 134 -15.50 3.85 1.27
C LEU A 134 -16.89 3.40 0.80
N THR A 135 -17.04 2.10 0.59
CA THR A 135 -18.33 1.51 0.22
C THR A 135 -18.78 0.54 1.30
N LYS A 136 -20.09 0.47 1.55
CA LYS A 136 -20.60 -0.49 2.53
C LYS A 136 -20.40 -1.91 2.03
N THR A 137 -19.96 -2.79 2.93
CA THR A 137 -19.94 -4.21 2.64
C THR A 137 -21.35 -4.77 2.68
N GLU A 138 -21.66 -5.69 1.76
CA GLU A 138 -22.88 -6.47 1.82
C GLU A 138 -22.69 -7.63 2.78
N ASP A 139 -23.62 -7.81 3.67
CA ASP A 139 -23.60 -8.94 4.62
C ASP A 139 -24.15 -10.21 3.98
#